data_086db32d2a8387f1a6d97f62a47b7f7d
#
_entry.id   086db32d2a8387f1a6d97f62a47b7f7d
#
_cell.length_a   1.000
_cell.length_b   1.000
_cell.length_c   1.000
_cell.angle_alpha   90.00
_cell.angle_beta   90.00
_cell.angle_gamma   90.00
#
_symmetry.space_group_name_H-M   'P 1'
#
loop_
_entity.id
_entity.type
_entity.pdbx_description
1 polymer ?
#
loop_
_entity_poly.entity_id
_entity_poly.type
_entity_poly.pdbx_seq_one_letter_code
_entity_poly.pdbx_strand_id
1 'polypeptide(L)'
;QAILKVKPDFIVHLAAISFVAHGNTAEIYRVNQLGTINLLDAIRNSVPDINKLLIASSANIYGNATDLPITEATPPAPVNHYGMSKVTMEMATQLYADLPIVMTRPFNYTGCGQSPNFLIPKIVNAFKAGKREIELGNLDVSRDFSDVRDVVAAYLGLLQTDTTAPAYNICSGSATSLLSVIETLNGLTGFEMQVSINPDFVR
;
A
#
# COMPACT_ATOMS: atom_id res chain seq x y z
N GLN A 1 -17.41 10.10 17.63
CA GLN A 1 -17.66 11.54 17.83
C GLN A 1 -17.32 12.38 16.57
N ALA A 2 -16.15 12.21 15.93
CA ALA A 2 -15.75 13.00 14.76
C ALA A 2 -16.72 12.78 13.58
N ILE A 3 -17.08 11.53 13.26
CA ILE A 3 -18.00 11.18 12.17
C ILE A 3 -19.38 11.79 12.38
N LEU A 4 -19.92 11.72 13.60
CA LEU A 4 -21.21 12.33 13.96
C LEU A 4 -21.22 13.86 13.78
N LYS A 5 -20.08 14.50 14.04
CA LYS A 5 -19.93 15.96 13.91
C LYS A 5 -19.78 16.41 12.46
N VAL A 6 -18.99 15.67 11.67
CA VAL A 6 -18.66 16.04 10.30
C VAL A 6 -19.73 15.60 9.32
N LYS A 7 -20.37 14.44 9.54
CA LYS A 7 -21.35 13.79 8.65
C LYS A 7 -20.85 13.74 7.20
N PRO A 8 -19.74 13.05 6.93
CA PRO A 8 -19.11 13.04 5.62
C PRO A 8 -19.96 12.26 4.61
N ASP A 9 -19.98 12.70 3.35
CA ASP A 9 -20.57 11.98 2.22
C ASP A 9 -19.63 10.86 1.75
N PHE A 10 -18.33 11.05 1.89
CA PHE A 10 -17.28 10.11 1.50
C PHE A 10 -16.24 9.95 2.60
N ILE A 11 -15.76 8.73 2.77
CA ILE A 11 -14.63 8.45 3.67
C ILE A 11 -13.55 7.70 2.90
N VAL A 12 -12.29 8.12 3.07
CA VAL A 12 -11.10 7.39 2.60
C VAL A 12 -10.32 6.92 3.80
N HIS A 13 -10.32 5.60 4.02
CA HIS A 13 -9.63 4.98 5.15
C HIS A 13 -8.23 4.51 4.74
N LEU A 14 -7.23 5.33 5.08
CA LEU A 14 -5.81 5.06 4.83
C LEU A 14 -5.02 4.75 6.12
N ALA A 15 -5.66 4.88 7.28
CA ALA A 15 -5.01 4.70 8.57
C ALA A 15 -4.56 3.24 8.75
N ALA A 16 -3.26 3.01 8.74
CA ALA A 16 -2.66 1.69 8.93
C ALA A 16 -1.20 1.80 9.36
N ILE A 17 -0.69 0.77 10.01
CA ILE A 17 0.74 0.51 10.10
C ILE A 17 1.13 -0.24 8.83
N SER A 18 1.84 0.42 7.92
CA SER A 18 2.22 -0.11 6.60
C SER A 18 3.68 -0.57 6.51
N PHE A 19 4.50 -0.23 7.50
CA PHE A 19 5.90 -0.65 7.54
C PHE A 19 5.99 -2.11 7.99
N VAL A 20 6.35 -3.01 7.05
CA VAL A 20 6.38 -4.47 7.27
C VAL A 20 7.30 -4.89 8.43
N ALA A 21 8.42 -4.16 8.64
CA ALA A 21 9.38 -4.42 9.71
C ALA A 21 9.08 -3.63 11.00
N HIS A 22 7.80 -3.37 11.29
CA HIS A 22 7.40 -2.57 12.47
C HIS A 22 7.83 -3.16 13.82
N GLY A 23 8.03 -4.48 13.90
CA GLY A 23 8.50 -5.16 15.12
C GLY A 23 7.42 -5.46 16.15
N ASN A 24 6.29 -4.73 16.17
CA ASN A 24 5.17 -4.99 17.07
C ASN A 24 3.98 -5.58 16.30
N THR A 25 3.95 -6.89 16.21
CA THR A 25 2.91 -7.64 15.49
C THR A 25 1.50 -7.37 16.03
N ALA A 26 1.33 -7.36 17.35
CA ALA A 26 0.01 -7.13 17.95
C ALA A 26 -0.55 -5.75 17.60
N GLU A 27 0.32 -4.74 17.52
CA GLU A 27 -0.09 -3.40 17.15
C GLU A 27 -0.50 -3.29 15.68
N ILE A 28 0.16 -4.04 14.77
CA ILE A 28 -0.25 -4.12 13.36
C ILE A 28 -1.71 -4.59 13.27
N TYR A 29 -2.08 -5.68 13.93
CA TYR A 29 -3.46 -6.17 13.92
C TYR A 29 -4.43 -5.22 14.63
N ARG A 30 -4.02 -4.66 15.77
CA ARG A 30 -4.86 -3.71 16.51
C ARG A 30 -5.20 -2.48 15.68
N VAL A 31 -4.24 -1.92 14.95
CA VAL A 31 -4.46 -0.74 14.12
C VAL A 31 -5.16 -1.10 12.81
N ASN A 32 -4.63 -2.09 12.07
CA ASN A 32 -5.10 -2.35 10.71
C ASN A 32 -6.45 -3.08 10.68
N GLN A 33 -6.68 -4.02 11.58
CA GLN A 33 -7.91 -4.81 11.62
C GLN A 33 -8.93 -4.20 12.59
N LEU A 34 -8.61 -4.14 13.89
CA LEU A 34 -9.57 -3.65 14.88
C LEU A 34 -9.89 -2.17 14.68
N GLY A 35 -8.90 -1.36 14.27
CA GLY A 35 -9.13 0.04 13.94
C GLY A 35 -10.12 0.21 12.78
N THR A 36 -10.05 -0.63 11.75
CA THR A 36 -11.01 -0.62 10.64
C THR A 36 -12.40 -1.07 11.10
N ILE A 37 -12.51 -2.14 11.90
CA ILE A 37 -13.79 -2.60 12.46
C ILE A 37 -14.45 -1.49 13.27
N ASN A 38 -13.71 -0.84 14.16
CA ASN A 38 -14.21 0.28 14.96
C ASN A 38 -14.69 1.45 14.09
N LEU A 39 -14.01 1.72 12.97
CA LEU A 39 -14.44 2.73 12.02
C LEU A 39 -15.77 2.34 11.35
N LEU A 40 -15.89 1.08 10.90
CA LEU A 40 -17.09 0.56 10.25
C LEU A 40 -18.30 0.59 11.18
N ASP A 41 -18.14 0.16 12.43
CA ASP A 41 -19.17 0.25 13.46
C ASP A 41 -19.61 1.71 13.69
N ALA A 42 -18.64 2.62 13.77
CA ALA A 42 -18.94 4.04 13.96
C ALA A 42 -19.68 4.64 12.75
N ILE A 43 -19.35 4.25 11.52
CA ILE A 43 -20.03 4.70 10.30
C ILE A 43 -21.46 4.15 10.28
N ARG A 44 -21.63 2.84 10.46
CA ARG A 44 -22.94 2.17 10.46
C ARG A 44 -23.91 2.81 11.47
N ASN A 45 -23.40 3.19 12.65
CA ASN A 45 -24.20 3.78 13.71
C ASN A 45 -24.41 5.30 13.58
N SER A 46 -23.61 6.00 12.76
CA SER A 46 -23.60 7.47 12.75
C SER A 46 -24.02 8.09 11.42
N VAL A 47 -23.66 7.46 10.30
CA VAL A 47 -23.91 7.94 8.92
C VAL A 47 -24.20 6.76 8.00
N PRO A 48 -25.29 6.01 8.24
CA PRO A 48 -25.61 4.82 7.44
C PRO A 48 -25.83 5.15 5.95
N ASP A 49 -26.22 6.37 5.64
CA ASP A 49 -26.47 6.85 4.27
C ASP A 49 -25.23 7.43 3.60
N ILE A 50 -24.04 7.07 4.05
CA ILE A 50 -22.78 7.49 3.41
C ILE A 50 -22.75 7.06 1.93
N ASN A 51 -22.31 7.96 1.03
CA ASN A 51 -22.32 7.66 -0.40
C ASN A 51 -21.27 6.61 -0.76
N LYS A 52 -20.04 6.69 -0.20
CA LYS A 52 -19.01 5.70 -0.44
C LYS A 52 -17.91 5.71 0.63
N LEU A 53 -17.36 4.52 0.91
CA LEU A 53 -16.26 4.28 1.82
C LEU A 53 -15.15 3.54 1.09
N LEU A 54 -14.04 4.22 0.76
CA LEU A 54 -12.86 3.61 0.20
C LEU A 54 -11.94 3.14 1.32
N ILE A 55 -11.57 1.85 1.30
CA ILE A 55 -10.65 1.24 2.25
C ILE A 55 -9.40 0.77 1.53
N ALA A 56 -8.23 1.24 1.95
CA ALA A 56 -6.96 0.80 1.41
C ALA A 56 -6.50 -0.52 2.07
N SER A 57 -6.54 -1.61 1.28
CA SER A 57 -5.83 -2.84 1.55
C SER A 57 -4.38 -2.76 1.04
N SER A 58 -3.85 -3.82 0.44
CA SER A 58 -2.51 -3.84 -0.13
C SER A 58 -2.32 -5.04 -1.05
N ALA A 59 -1.48 -4.92 -2.08
CA ALA A 59 -1.00 -6.06 -2.86
C ALA A 59 -0.16 -7.06 -2.04
N ASN A 60 0.30 -6.70 -0.84
CA ASN A 60 0.96 -7.65 0.07
C ASN A 60 0.07 -8.83 0.50
N ILE A 61 -1.24 -8.76 0.27
CA ILE A 61 -2.14 -9.91 0.49
C ILE A 61 -1.83 -11.08 -0.45
N TYR A 62 -1.29 -10.80 -1.64
CA TYR A 62 -0.97 -11.83 -2.64
C TYR A 62 0.35 -12.56 -2.34
N GLY A 63 1.17 -12.03 -1.42
CA GLY A 63 2.45 -12.62 -1.05
C GLY A 63 3.42 -12.72 -2.22
N ASN A 64 4.02 -13.91 -2.40
CA ASN A 64 4.94 -14.22 -3.47
C ASN A 64 4.23 -14.96 -4.61
N ALA A 65 3.19 -14.34 -5.18
CA ALA A 65 2.47 -14.93 -6.30
C ALA A 65 3.39 -15.20 -7.49
N THR A 66 3.28 -16.39 -8.06
CA THR A 66 4.07 -16.86 -9.23
C THR A 66 3.33 -16.66 -10.55
N ASP A 67 2.00 -16.67 -10.50
CA ASP A 67 1.17 -16.46 -11.69
C ASP A 67 1.04 -14.95 -11.96
N LEU A 68 1.54 -14.53 -13.10
CA LEU A 68 1.57 -13.13 -13.53
C LEU A 68 0.80 -12.93 -14.84
N PRO A 69 0.12 -11.80 -15.03
CA PRO A 69 -0.02 -10.69 -14.07
C PRO A 69 -0.93 -11.05 -12.89
N ILE A 70 -0.64 -10.47 -11.71
CA ILE A 70 -1.52 -10.60 -10.52
C ILE A 70 -2.83 -9.86 -10.80
N THR A 71 -3.94 -10.56 -10.64
CA THR A 71 -5.29 -9.99 -10.77
C THR A 71 -6.03 -10.01 -9.43
N GLU A 72 -7.19 -9.36 -9.36
CA GLU A 72 -8.03 -9.35 -8.16
C GLU A 72 -8.57 -10.75 -7.82
N ALA A 73 -8.61 -11.67 -8.81
CA ALA A 73 -8.99 -13.07 -8.62
C ALA A 73 -7.86 -13.94 -8.03
N THR A 74 -6.62 -13.45 -8.00
CA THR A 74 -5.49 -14.15 -7.39
C THR A 74 -5.76 -14.39 -5.90
N PRO A 75 -5.70 -15.64 -5.42
CA PRO A 75 -5.97 -15.94 -4.01
C PRO A 75 -4.98 -15.25 -3.06
N PRO A 76 -5.44 -14.73 -1.92
CA PRO A 76 -4.55 -14.21 -0.90
C PRO A 76 -3.62 -15.30 -0.35
N ALA A 77 -2.32 -15.01 -0.32
CA ALA A 77 -1.27 -15.87 0.24
C ALA A 77 -0.20 -15.03 0.97
N PRO A 78 -0.57 -14.24 1.98
CA PRO A 78 0.34 -13.29 2.63
C PRO A 78 1.52 -13.99 3.30
N VAL A 79 2.72 -13.42 3.16
CA VAL A 79 3.98 -13.96 3.71
C VAL A 79 4.50 -13.16 4.91
N ASN A 80 3.74 -12.19 5.38
CA ASN A 80 4.09 -11.38 6.55
C ASN A 80 2.85 -10.91 7.31
N HIS A 81 3.03 -10.44 8.55
CA HIS A 81 1.93 -10.00 9.40
C HIS A 81 1.19 -8.78 8.88
N TYR A 82 1.85 -7.89 8.15
CA TYR A 82 1.18 -6.76 7.51
C TYR A 82 0.19 -7.25 6.44
N GLY A 83 0.64 -8.09 5.51
CA GLY A 83 -0.24 -8.70 4.50
C GLY A 83 -1.39 -9.48 5.15
N MET A 84 -1.09 -10.30 6.16
CA MET A 84 -2.12 -11.04 6.90
C MET A 84 -3.13 -10.10 7.58
N SER A 85 -2.69 -9.00 8.18
CA SER A 85 -3.60 -8.02 8.79
C SER A 85 -4.54 -7.38 7.77
N LYS A 86 -4.06 -7.19 6.53
CA LYS A 86 -4.90 -6.68 5.44
C LYS A 86 -5.90 -7.73 4.94
N VAL A 87 -5.49 -9.01 4.83
CA VAL A 87 -6.43 -10.11 4.51
C VAL A 87 -7.54 -10.20 5.53
N THR A 88 -7.20 -10.23 6.82
CA THR A 88 -8.21 -10.34 7.89
C THR A 88 -9.10 -9.10 7.96
N MET A 89 -8.56 -7.92 7.65
CA MET A 89 -9.33 -6.69 7.50
C MET A 89 -10.34 -6.81 6.33
N GLU A 90 -9.90 -7.24 5.13
CA GLU A 90 -10.81 -7.44 3.98
C GLU A 90 -11.92 -8.45 4.30
N MET A 91 -11.59 -9.56 4.96
CA MET A 91 -12.59 -10.54 5.39
C MET A 91 -13.59 -9.94 6.39
N ALA A 92 -13.13 -9.13 7.33
CA ALA A 92 -13.99 -8.47 8.30
C ALA A 92 -14.97 -7.48 7.64
N THR A 93 -14.56 -6.80 6.55
CA THR A 93 -15.47 -5.87 5.83
C THR A 93 -16.67 -6.57 5.21
N GLN A 94 -16.61 -7.88 4.95
CA GLN A 94 -17.75 -8.65 4.42
C GLN A 94 -18.95 -8.70 5.40
N LEU A 95 -18.70 -8.50 6.70
CA LEU A 95 -19.75 -8.40 7.71
C LEU A 95 -20.48 -7.05 7.67
N TYR A 96 -20.05 -6.16 6.79
CA TYR A 96 -20.59 -4.79 6.62
C TYR A 96 -21.09 -4.58 5.17
N ALA A 97 -21.73 -5.61 4.61
CA ALA A 97 -22.28 -5.59 3.25
C ALA A 97 -23.37 -4.53 3.02
N ASP A 98 -23.91 -3.97 4.09
CA ASP A 98 -24.84 -2.85 4.11
C ASP A 98 -24.18 -1.49 3.88
N LEU A 99 -22.84 -1.40 3.99
CA LEU A 99 -22.09 -0.18 3.71
C LEU A 99 -21.54 -0.19 2.26
N PRO A 100 -21.51 0.96 1.57
CA PRO A 100 -20.98 1.07 0.20
C PRO A 100 -19.45 1.08 0.18
N ILE A 101 -18.83 -0.06 0.50
CA ILE A 101 -17.39 -0.21 0.63
C ILE A 101 -16.76 -0.45 -0.76
N VAL A 102 -15.73 0.33 -1.06
CA VAL A 102 -14.81 0.11 -2.19
C VAL A 102 -13.45 -0.29 -1.63
N MET A 103 -13.03 -1.51 -1.90
CA MET A 103 -11.73 -2.02 -1.48
C MET A 103 -10.68 -1.74 -2.55
N THR A 104 -9.51 -1.23 -2.16
CA THR A 104 -8.37 -1.06 -3.06
C THR A 104 -7.16 -1.84 -2.58
N ARG A 105 -6.40 -2.42 -3.51
CA ARG A 105 -5.17 -3.16 -3.26
C ARG A 105 -4.01 -2.49 -3.99
N PRO A 106 -3.48 -1.37 -3.43
CA PRO A 106 -2.36 -0.69 -4.04
C PRO A 106 -1.11 -1.57 -4.02
N PHE A 107 -0.38 -1.55 -5.14
CA PHE A 107 0.97 -2.08 -5.27
C PHE A 107 1.96 -1.09 -4.65
N ASN A 108 3.25 -1.15 -5.02
CA ASN A 108 4.17 -0.18 -4.44
C ASN A 108 3.94 1.19 -5.07
N TYR A 109 3.90 2.21 -4.26
CA TYR A 109 3.86 3.58 -4.74
C TYR A 109 4.82 4.45 -3.92
N THR A 110 5.26 5.53 -4.55
CA THR A 110 6.21 6.46 -3.95
C THR A 110 5.85 7.89 -4.30
N GLY A 111 6.40 8.84 -3.54
CA GLY A 111 6.21 10.26 -3.79
C GLY A 111 6.94 11.13 -2.81
N CYS A 112 6.92 12.44 -3.05
CA CYS A 112 7.54 13.43 -2.18
C CYS A 112 6.98 13.33 -0.76
N GLY A 113 7.87 13.37 0.26
CA GLY A 113 7.49 13.30 1.67
C GLY A 113 7.34 11.88 2.24
N GLN A 114 7.48 10.84 1.43
CA GLN A 114 7.46 9.48 1.94
C GLN A 114 8.66 9.20 2.87
N SER A 115 8.42 8.43 3.94
CA SER A 115 9.45 8.09 4.93
C SER A 115 10.66 7.38 4.30
N PRO A 116 11.91 7.73 4.71
CA PRO A 116 13.13 7.06 4.23
C PRO A 116 13.26 5.59 4.67
N ASN A 117 12.35 5.08 5.49
CA ASN A 117 12.27 3.66 5.82
C ASN A 117 11.79 2.79 4.64
N PHE A 118 11.17 3.40 3.62
CA PHE A 118 10.77 2.72 2.40
C PHE A 118 11.89 2.74 1.36
N LEU A 119 11.86 1.74 0.47
CA LEU A 119 12.95 1.44 -0.46
C LEU A 119 13.31 2.62 -1.37
N ILE A 120 12.35 3.14 -2.14
CA ILE A 120 12.62 4.23 -3.09
C ILE A 120 13.09 5.50 -2.39
N PRO A 121 12.44 6.01 -1.32
CA PRO A 121 12.95 7.15 -0.57
C PRO A 121 14.34 6.92 0.05
N LYS A 122 14.64 5.70 0.52
CA LYS A 122 15.98 5.35 1.03
C LYS A 122 17.04 5.57 -0.04
N ILE A 123 16.82 5.08 -1.27
CA ILE A 123 17.72 5.21 -2.39
C ILE A 123 17.87 6.68 -2.80
N VAL A 124 16.74 7.37 -3.03
CA VAL A 124 16.74 8.80 -3.42
C VAL A 124 17.48 9.67 -2.41
N ASN A 125 17.28 9.42 -1.10
CA ASN A 125 17.97 10.17 -0.05
C ASN A 125 19.49 9.89 -0.05
N ALA A 126 19.93 8.68 -0.39
CA ALA A 126 21.35 8.38 -0.52
C ALA A 126 21.97 9.19 -1.67
N PHE A 127 21.33 9.24 -2.83
CA PHE A 127 21.74 10.07 -3.95
C PHE A 127 21.75 11.56 -3.60
N LYS A 128 20.69 12.06 -3.00
CA LYS A 128 20.59 13.47 -2.56
C LYS A 128 21.69 13.86 -1.57
N ALA A 129 22.09 12.91 -0.71
CA ALA A 129 23.17 13.13 0.25
C ALA A 129 24.58 12.99 -0.37
N GLY A 130 24.71 12.73 -1.68
CA GLY A 130 25.96 12.54 -2.37
C GLY A 130 26.73 11.27 -1.98
N LYS A 131 26.03 10.28 -1.38
CA LYS A 131 26.64 8.99 -1.05
C LYS A 131 27.07 8.28 -2.33
N ARG A 132 28.21 7.59 -2.28
CA ARG A 132 28.75 6.81 -3.40
C ARG A 132 28.46 5.32 -3.26
N GLU A 133 27.98 4.91 -2.10
CA GLU A 133 27.64 3.52 -1.79
C GLU A 133 26.33 3.43 -1.02
N ILE A 134 25.55 2.39 -1.30
CA ILE A 134 24.33 2.05 -0.59
C ILE A 134 24.23 0.53 -0.39
N GLU A 135 23.87 0.14 0.83
CA GLU A 135 23.55 -1.25 1.14
C GLU A 135 22.05 -1.51 0.93
N LEU A 136 21.76 -2.53 0.14
CA LEU A 136 20.39 -3.00 -0.13
C LEU A 136 20.30 -4.51 0.16
N GLY A 137 19.08 -5.04 0.17
CA GLY A 137 18.83 -6.47 0.26
C GLY A 137 18.96 -7.16 -1.10
N ASN A 138 17.95 -7.95 -1.47
CA ASN A 138 17.95 -8.62 -2.75
C ASN A 138 17.82 -7.59 -3.90
N LEU A 139 18.76 -7.63 -4.85
CA LEU A 139 18.78 -6.75 -6.03
C LEU A 139 18.02 -7.33 -7.22
N ASP A 140 17.92 -8.66 -7.28
CA ASP A 140 17.18 -9.37 -8.33
C ASP A 140 15.68 -9.41 -8.00
N VAL A 141 15.10 -8.22 -7.86
CA VAL A 141 13.67 -8.05 -7.62
C VAL A 141 13.11 -6.98 -8.53
N SER A 142 11.96 -7.28 -9.09
CA SER A 142 11.15 -6.30 -9.83
C SER A 142 9.85 -6.04 -9.07
N ARG A 143 9.38 -4.82 -9.12
CA ARG A 143 8.13 -4.40 -8.48
C ARG A 143 7.40 -3.43 -9.41
N ASP A 144 6.09 -3.44 -9.29
CA ASP A 144 5.28 -2.36 -9.86
C ASP A 144 5.40 -1.15 -8.94
N PHE A 145 5.85 -0.03 -9.48
CA PHE A 145 5.94 1.25 -8.76
C PHE A 145 5.05 2.28 -9.45
N SER A 146 4.15 2.86 -8.68
CA SER A 146 3.29 3.96 -9.13
C SER A 146 3.72 5.28 -8.48
N ASP A 147 3.43 6.39 -9.15
CA ASP A 147 3.45 7.71 -8.52
C ASP A 147 2.24 7.83 -7.58
N VAL A 148 2.44 8.38 -6.39
CA VAL A 148 1.35 8.59 -5.43
C VAL A 148 0.22 9.45 -6.00
N ARG A 149 0.52 10.34 -6.96
CA ARG A 149 -0.48 11.18 -7.62
C ARG A 149 -1.44 10.37 -8.47
N ASP A 150 -0.94 9.32 -9.15
CA ASP A 150 -1.77 8.40 -9.93
C ASP A 150 -2.66 7.54 -9.01
N VAL A 151 -2.11 7.11 -7.87
CA VAL A 151 -2.90 6.41 -6.85
C VAL A 151 -4.02 7.29 -6.30
N VAL A 152 -3.74 8.56 -6.02
CA VAL A 152 -4.77 9.53 -5.58
C VAL A 152 -5.82 9.76 -6.66
N ALA A 153 -5.41 9.91 -7.93
CA ALA A 153 -6.34 10.07 -9.05
C ALA A 153 -7.25 8.84 -9.21
N ALA A 154 -6.69 7.62 -9.08
CA ALA A 154 -7.47 6.40 -9.11
C ALA A 154 -8.48 6.33 -7.94
N TYR A 155 -8.08 6.70 -6.73
CA TYR A 155 -8.97 6.74 -5.57
C TYR A 155 -10.11 7.74 -5.77
N LEU A 156 -9.82 8.93 -6.27
CA LEU A 156 -10.84 9.93 -6.59
C LEU A 156 -11.81 9.43 -7.67
N GLY A 157 -11.29 8.79 -8.72
CA GLY A 157 -12.11 8.17 -9.75
C GLY A 157 -13.06 7.10 -9.17
N LEU A 158 -12.55 6.21 -8.31
CA LEU A 158 -13.35 5.18 -7.66
C LEU A 158 -14.43 5.76 -6.72
N LEU A 159 -14.19 6.90 -6.10
CA LEU A 159 -15.21 7.58 -5.29
C LEU A 159 -16.33 8.18 -6.13
N GLN A 160 -16.05 8.60 -7.37
CA GLN A 160 -16.97 9.35 -8.23
C GLN A 160 -17.74 8.47 -9.21
N THR A 161 -17.29 7.23 -9.45
CA THR A 161 -17.89 6.30 -10.42
C THR A 161 -18.58 5.14 -9.74
N ASP A 162 -19.60 4.58 -10.38
CA ASP A 162 -20.22 3.35 -9.91
C ASP A 162 -19.21 2.20 -9.97
N THR A 163 -19.03 1.54 -8.83
CA THR A 163 -18.06 0.46 -8.68
C THR A 163 -18.81 -0.86 -8.49
N THR A 164 -18.43 -1.89 -9.27
CA THR A 164 -19.11 -3.19 -9.27
C THR A 164 -18.22 -4.34 -8.80
N ALA A 165 -16.90 -4.16 -8.84
CA ALA A 165 -15.97 -5.19 -8.38
C ALA A 165 -15.77 -5.13 -6.86
N PRO A 166 -15.56 -6.27 -6.20
CA PRO A 166 -15.35 -6.35 -4.75
C PRO A 166 -14.03 -5.70 -4.30
N ALA A 167 -13.04 -5.61 -5.19
CA ALA A 167 -11.77 -4.95 -4.97
C ALA A 167 -11.14 -4.49 -6.29
N TYR A 168 -10.18 -3.55 -6.19
CA TYR A 168 -9.44 -2.99 -7.32
C TYR A 168 -7.95 -2.97 -7.02
N ASN A 169 -7.17 -3.60 -7.88
CA ASN A 169 -5.72 -3.44 -7.87
C ASN A 169 -5.35 -2.04 -8.35
N ILE A 170 -4.50 -1.35 -7.61
CA ILE A 170 -4.00 -0.02 -8.00
C ILE A 170 -2.51 -0.18 -8.30
N CYS A 171 -2.18 -0.17 -9.59
CA CYS A 171 -0.84 -0.45 -10.10
C CYS A 171 -0.63 0.24 -11.46
N SER A 172 0.63 0.31 -11.89
CA SER A 172 1.01 0.82 -13.22
C SER A 172 0.88 -0.23 -14.32
N GLY A 173 0.88 -1.52 -13.94
CA GLY A 173 0.93 -2.65 -14.87
C GLY A 173 2.34 -2.92 -15.42
N SER A 174 3.37 -2.25 -14.92
CA SER A 174 4.75 -2.38 -15.38
C SER A 174 5.68 -2.76 -14.23
N ALA A 175 6.45 -3.85 -14.42
CA ALA A 175 7.46 -4.25 -13.47
C ALA A 175 8.77 -3.48 -13.72
N THR A 176 9.28 -2.84 -12.68
CA THR A 176 10.55 -2.11 -12.70
C THR A 176 11.55 -2.81 -11.79
N SER A 177 12.74 -3.12 -12.31
CA SER A 177 13.80 -3.72 -11.50
C SER A 177 14.44 -2.69 -10.58
N LEU A 178 14.95 -3.14 -9.44
CA LEU A 178 15.66 -2.24 -8.53
C LEU A 178 16.92 -1.66 -9.16
N LEU A 179 17.60 -2.44 -10.01
CA LEU A 179 18.78 -1.97 -10.75
C LEU A 179 18.40 -0.85 -11.72
N SER A 180 17.29 -0.95 -12.46
CA SER A 180 16.89 0.11 -13.38
C SER A 180 16.50 1.41 -12.66
N VAL A 181 16.00 1.33 -11.43
CA VAL A 181 15.80 2.52 -10.57
C VAL A 181 17.11 3.21 -10.27
N ILE A 182 18.14 2.44 -9.92
CA ILE A 182 19.49 2.96 -9.61
C ILE A 182 20.14 3.55 -10.87
N GLU A 183 20.06 2.86 -12.01
CA GLU A 183 20.56 3.34 -13.30
C GLU A 183 19.91 4.68 -13.70
N THR A 184 18.60 4.78 -13.51
CA THR A 184 17.86 6.03 -13.75
C THR A 184 18.41 7.17 -12.88
N LEU A 185 18.64 6.91 -11.60
CA LEU A 185 19.17 7.91 -10.67
C LEU A 185 20.64 8.25 -10.97
N ASN A 186 21.46 7.27 -11.40
CA ASN A 186 22.82 7.51 -11.88
C ASN A 186 22.81 8.50 -13.06
N GLY A 187 21.93 8.27 -14.04
CA GLY A 187 21.77 9.16 -15.18
C GLY A 187 21.32 10.57 -14.79
N LEU A 188 20.38 10.68 -13.87
CA LEU A 188 19.84 11.98 -13.41
C LEU A 188 20.85 12.78 -12.57
N THR A 189 21.71 12.12 -11.80
CA THR A 189 22.65 12.79 -10.91
C THR A 189 24.05 12.95 -11.49
N GLY A 190 24.38 12.24 -12.57
CA GLY A 190 25.67 12.28 -13.24
C GLY A 190 26.79 11.55 -12.48
N PHE A 191 26.45 10.69 -11.50
CA PHE A 191 27.44 9.83 -10.85
C PHE A 191 26.90 8.41 -10.62
N GLU A 192 27.78 7.45 -10.55
CA GLU A 192 27.43 6.06 -10.28
C GLU A 192 27.39 5.76 -8.78
N MET A 193 26.29 5.16 -8.34
CA MET A 193 26.10 4.63 -7.00
C MET A 193 26.58 3.18 -6.97
N GLN A 194 27.54 2.86 -6.11
CA GLN A 194 27.91 1.46 -5.83
C GLN A 194 26.86 0.84 -4.92
N VAL A 195 26.42 -0.37 -5.26
CA VAL A 195 25.42 -1.10 -4.49
C VAL A 195 26.05 -2.37 -3.94
N SER A 196 26.01 -2.52 -2.63
CA SER A 196 26.41 -3.74 -1.94
C SER A 196 25.19 -4.45 -1.36
N ILE A 197 25.24 -5.80 -1.35
CA ILE A 197 24.18 -6.62 -0.78
C ILE A 197 24.45 -6.79 0.71
N ASN A 198 23.52 -6.35 1.53
CA ASN A 198 23.53 -6.63 2.96
C ASN A 198 22.54 -7.76 3.27
N PRO A 199 23.01 -8.94 3.72
CA PRO A 199 22.13 -10.07 4.03
C PRO A 199 21.03 -9.76 5.05
N ASP A 200 21.28 -8.84 5.98
CA ASP A 200 20.29 -8.44 6.99
C ASP A 200 19.08 -7.71 6.40
N PHE A 201 19.19 -7.24 5.16
CA PHE A 201 18.10 -6.57 4.44
C PHE A 201 17.39 -7.49 3.44
N VAL A 202 17.83 -8.73 3.27
CA VAL A 202 17.18 -9.74 2.40
C VAL A 202 15.89 -10.21 3.10
N ARG A 203 14.77 -10.19 2.40
CA ARG A 203 13.44 -10.57 2.88
C ARG A 203 12.77 -11.56 1.95
#